data_a2d31c4ea17a49976cef7c00ed00e7ae
#
_entry.id   a2d31c4ea17a49976cef7c00ed00e7ae
#
_cell.length_a   1.000
_cell.length_b   1.000
_cell.length_c   1.000
_cell.angle_alpha   90.00
_cell.angle_beta   90.00
_cell.angle_gamma   90.00
#
_symmetry.space_group_name_H-M   'P 1'
#
loop_
_entity.id
_entity.type
_entity.pdbx_description
1 polymer ?
#
loop_
_entity_poly.entity_id
_entity_poly.type
_entity_poly.pdbx_seq_one_letter_code
_entity_poly.pdbx_strand_id
1 'polypeptide(L)'
;PMELLRVTLYYGKANCYRTASAGTLEIDVTPYYSLAGDYTYENRPRVNINGELVDKAVSATVLWRQTNSSSSGDVLSAVPALEGTTLKVPVSGVKGNALVAIRDASGKNVWSFHIWVTEASDLTYINEERGTFKMMDRNLGATSVTPKDQNAYGAWYQWGRKDPFPRPLDIVRSSATTVDNKELTANATTSAEVGTVSYTISNPDTRIFSTNDWHNEWRNNGLWGNSDGLTKNVKTVYDPCPEGYCVPDQNCYQGFTFTSKTECDNNYGHLFVIDGSQTSYFPTGGYLDKGANKIAYQEYRGYQWTSNPGTTGAYYFYYNNANLNFT
;
A
#
# COMPACT_ATOMS: atom_id res chain seq x y z
N PRO A 1 29.93 -0.16 11.88
CA PRO A 1 29.21 0.69 12.83
C PRO A 1 28.35 1.76 12.17
N MET A 2 28.81 2.34 11.05
CA MET A 2 28.02 3.36 10.30
C MET A 2 26.84 2.76 9.52
N GLU A 3 26.95 1.54 9.06
CA GLU A 3 25.90 0.85 8.33
C GLU A 3 24.68 0.50 9.23
N LEU A 4 24.93 0.11 10.47
CA LEU A 4 23.87 -0.17 11.44
C LEU A 4 23.10 1.10 11.84
N LEU A 5 23.76 2.24 11.93
CA LEU A 5 23.14 3.53 12.22
C LEU A 5 22.26 4.01 11.04
N ARG A 6 22.68 3.72 9.81
CA ARG A 6 21.90 4.00 8.61
C ARG A 6 20.60 3.20 8.57
N VAL A 7 20.68 1.92 8.85
CA VAL A 7 19.52 1.03 8.90
C VAL A 7 18.50 1.57 9.90
N THR A 8 18.92 1.91 11.10
CA THR A 8 18.02 2.38 12.16
C THR A 8 17.34 3.71 11.82
N LEU A 9 18.01 4.64 11.15
CA LEU A 9 17.44 5.94 10.77
C LEU A 9 16.39 5.87 9.65
N TYR A 10 16.49 4.89 8.74
CA TYR A 10 15.58 4.77 7.60
C TYR A 10 14.44 3.77 7.83
N TYR A 11 14.64 2.76 8.64
CA TYR A 11 13.71 1.64 8.80
C TYR A 11 12.67 1.83 9.92
N GLY A 12 12.81 2.85 10.74
CA GLY A 12 11.81 3.17 11.77
C GLY A 12 10.61 3.99 11.29
N LYS A 13 10.54 4.32 9.98
CA LYS A 13 9.49 5.19 9.45
C LYS A 13 8.55 4.43 8.53
N ALA A 14 7.28 4.76 8.61
CA ALA A 14 6.22 4.11 7.84
C ALA A 14 5.60 5.07 6.83
N ASN A 15 5.09 4.52 5.72
CA ASN A 15 4.23 5.26 4.80
C ASN A 15 2.75 5.14 5.16
N CYS A 16 2.40 4.18 6.02
CA CYS A 16 1.06 3.97 6.52
C CYS A 16 1.03 4.15 8.04
N TYR A 17 0.11 4.98 8.51
CA TYR A 17 -0.15 5.22 9.93
C TYR A 17 -1.54 4.72 10.27
N ARG A 18 -1.59 3.69 11.13
CA ARG A 18 -2.83 3.01 11.53
C ARG A 18 -3.25 3.44 12.93
N THR A 19 -4.54 3.70 13.10
CA THR A 19 -5.16 3.91 14.42
C THR A 19 -6.57 3.35 14.45
N ALA A 20 -7.03 2.92 15.61
CA ALA A 20 -8.41 2.48 15.83
C ALA A 20 -9.30 3.57 16.43
N SER A 21 -8.73 4.63 16.96
CA SER A 21 -9.42 5.62 17.77
C SER A 21 -9.34 7.02 17.17
N ALA A 22 -10.30 7.85 17.52
CA ALA A 22 -10.24 9.29 17.28
C ALA A 22 -9.05 9.92 18.01
N GLY A 23 -8.46 10.95 17.42
CA GLY A 23 -7.32 11.66 17.97
C GLY A 23 -6.53 12.39 16.89
N THR A 24 -5.33 12.82 17.23
CA THR A 24 -4.40 13.43 16.27
C THR A 24 -3.17 12.55 16.13
N LEU A 25 -2.90 12.08 14.90
CA LEU A 25 -1.65 11.47 14.58
C LEU A 25 -0.58 12.55 14.37
N GLU A 26 0.55 12.41 15.01
CA GLU A 26 1.69 13.31 14.86
C GLU A 26 2.83 12.56 14.15
N ILE A 27 3.19 13.04 12.97
CA ILE A 27 4.18 12.41 12.11
C ILE A 27 5.35 13.36 11.93
N ASP A 28 6.54 12.97 12.40
CA ASP A 28 7.78 13.68 12.08
C ASP A 28 8.11 13.48 10.60
N VAL A 29 8.08 14.55 9.83
CA VAL A 29 8.31 14.51 8.39
C VAL A 29 9.77 14.76 7.99
N THR A 30 10.63 15.09 8.93
CA THR A 30 12.05 15.37 8.67
C THR A 30 12.76 14.28 7.86
N PRO A 31 12.56 12.98 8.14
CA PRO A 31 13.22 11.91 7.39
C PRO A 31 12.82 11.83 5.92
N TYR A 32 11.69 12.45 5.54
CA TYR A 32 11.11 12.33 4.20
C TYR A 32 11.47 13.51 3.28
N TYR A 33 11.99 14.61 3.81
CA TYR A 33 12.37 15.78 3.00
C TYR A 33 13.41 15.46 1.93
N SER A 34 14.24 14.49 2.19
CA SER A 34 15.36 14.11 1.37
C SER A 34 15.06 13.03 0.34
N LEU A 35 13.83 12.52 0.31
CA LEU A 35 13.45 11.38 -0.52
C LEU A 35 12.69 11.78 -1.78
N ALA A 36 12.30 13.04 -1.91
CA ALA A 36 11.52 13.59 -3.02
C ALA A 36 12.31 13.89 -4.30
N GLY A 37 13.50 13.40 -4.41
CA GLY A 37 14.33 13.62 -5.60
C GLY A 37 14.54 12.36 -6.43
N ASP A 38 15.32 12.50 -7.51
CA ASP A 38 15.76 11.34 -8.26
C ASP A 38 16.39 10.32 -7.33
N TYR A 39 15.78 9.16 -7.30
CA TYR A 39 16.28 8.05 -6.54
C TYR A 39 17.61 7.62 -7.14
N THR A 40 18.68 8.09 -6.56
CA THR A 40 19.97 7.48 -6.80
C THR A 40 20.12 6.29 -5.86
N TYR A 41 20.76 5.26 -6.32
CA TYR A 41 20.99 3.95 -5.70
C TYR A 41 21.34 3.93 -4.19
N GLU A 42 21.56 5.07 -3.59
CA GLU A 42 22.15 5.21 -2.27
C GLU A 42 21.21 5.70 -1.15
N ASN A 43 19.91 5.90 -1.39
CA ASN A 43 18.95 6.36 -0.35
C ASN A 43 19.46 7.52 0.53
N ARG A 44 20.23 8.44 -0.03
CA ARG A 44 20.80 9.53 0.77
C ARG A 44 19.89 10.74 0.83
N PRO A 45 19.78 11.39 1.99
CA PRO A 45 19.17 12.70 2.07
C PRO A 45 19.77 13.65 1.04
N ARG A 46 18.90 14.33 0.27
CA ARG A 46 19.35 15.45 -0.54
C ARG A 46 19.61 16.63 0.37
N VAL A 47 20.86 16.90 0.57
CA VAL A 47 21.29 18.14 1.20
C VAL A 47 21.99 19.00 0.16
N ASN A 48 21.79 20.31 0.25
CA ASN A 48 22.56 21.24 -0.56
C ASN A 48 24.01 21.30 -0.07
N ILE A 49 24.83 22.12 -0.72
CA ILE A 49 26.24 22.30 -0.37
C ILE A 49 26.45 22.78 1.08
N ASN A 50 25.45 23.40 1.68
CA ASN A 50 25.48 23.88 3.06
C ASN A 50 24.99 22.85 4.08
N GLY A 51 24.60 21.64 3.63
CA GLY A 51 24.02 20.60 4.49
C GLY A 51 22.55 20.81 4.83
N GLU A 52 21.87 21.77 4.18
CA GLU A 52 20.45 22.01 4.37
C GLU A 52 19.62 21.03 3.54
N LEU A 53 18.52 20.57 4.11
CA LEU A 53 17.57 19.70 3.40
C LEU A 53 16.94 20.46 2.24
N VAL A 54 17.00 19.86 1.05
CA VAL A 54 16.32 20.38 -0.14
C VAL A 54 14.88 19.90 -0.14
N ASP A 55 13.99 20.65 -0.76
CA ASP A 55 12.56 20.33 -0.90
C ASP A 55 11.81 20.28 0.45
N LYS A 56 12.13 21.19 1.33
CA LYS A 56 11.43 21.31 2.61
C LYS A 56 9.94 21.56 2.42
N ALA A 57 9.11 20.70 3.05
CA ALA A 57 7.69 20.91 3.08
C ALA A 57 7.29 22.11 3.93
N VAL A 58 6.27 22.83 3.49
CA VAL A 58 5.73 24.02 4.18
C VAL A 58 4.22 23.92 4.43
N SER A 59 3.55 22.93 3.87
CA SER A 59 2.11 22.73 4.03
C SER A 59 1.71 21.27 3.92
N ALA A 60 0.48 20.97 4.32
CA ALA A 60 -0.14 19.67 4.16
C ALA A 60 -1.44 19.77 3.34
N THR A 61 -1.81 18.69 2.67
CA THR A 61 -3.05 18.59 1.90
C THR A 61 -3.61 17.19 1.91
N VAL A 62 -4.93 17.06 1.84
CA VAL A 62 -5.60 15.79 1.62
C VAL A 62 -5.72 15.55 0.13
N LEU A 63 -5.16 14.45 -0.37
CA LEU A 63 -5.28 14.07 -1.77
C LEU A 63 -6.58 13.33 -2.02
N TRP A 64 -6.90 12.38 -1.17
CA TRP A 64 -8.19 11.70 -1.17
C TRP A 64 -8.50 11.13 0.23
N ARG A 65 -9.78 10.85 0.48
CA ARG A 65 -10.27 10.15 1.66
C ARG A 65 -11.49 9.32 1.31
N GLN A 66 -11.65 8.20 1.99
CA GLN A 66 -12.74 7.27 1.77
C GLN A 66 -13.12 6.60 3.08
N THR A 67 -14.36 6.76 3.47
CA THR A 67 -14.92 6.07 4.63
C THR A 67 -15.36 4.65 4.29
N ASN A 68 -15.63 3.86 5.30
CA ASN A 68 -16.32 2.59 5.17
C ASN A 68 -17.70 2.82 4.52
N SER A 69 -18.10 1.96 3.59
CA SER A 69 -19.36 2.10 2.83
C SER A 69 -20.63 2.17 3.69
N SER A 70 -20.58 1.65 4.90
CA SER A 70 -21.69 1.67 5.86
C SER A 70 -21.62 2.80 6.88
N SER A 71 -20.58 3.65 6.82
CA SER A 71 -20.37 4.71 7.81
C SER A 71 -20.90 6.06 7.33
N SER A 72 -21.55 6.79 8.22
CA SER A 72 -21.77 8.22 8.08
C SER A 72 -20.62 8.97 8.74
N GLY A 73 -20.10 10.00 8.10
CA GLY A 73 -19.01 10.83 8.62
C GLY A 73 -17.74 10.72 7.80
N ASP A 74 -16.71 11.41 8.26
CA ASP A 74 -15.42 11.50 7.57
C ASP A 74 -14.33 10.78 8.37
N VAL A 75 -13.34 10.25 7.70
CA VAL A 75 -12.13 9.68 8.31
C VAL A 75 -11.36 10.74 9.11
N LEU A 76 -11.33 11.96 8.59
CA LEU A 76 -10.64 13.09 9.21
C LEU A 76 -11.64 13.97 9.96
N SER A 77 -11.31 14.34 11.19
CA SER A 77 -12.12 15.26 12.00
C SER A 77 -11.82 16.73 11.71
N ALA A 78 -10.68 17.03 11.11
CA ALA A 78 -10.28 18.36 10.65
C ALA A 78 -9.24 18.27 9.52
N VAL A 79 -8.91 19.40 8.93
CA VAL A 79 -7.88 19.49 7.89
C VAL A 79 -6.50 19.23 8.52
N PRO A 80 -5.67 18.31 7.95
CA PRO A 80 -4.31 18.12 8.40
C PRO A 80 -3.46 19.39 8.25
N ALA A 81 -2.55 19.61 9.19
CA ALA A 81 -1.66 20.75 9.20
C ALA A 81 -0.21 20.34 9.42
N LEU A 82 0.72 21.05 8.77
CA LEU A 82 2.14 20.92 9.02
C LEU A 82 2.59 22.04 9.95
N GLU A 83 3.04 21.69 11.15
CA GLU A 83 3.55 22.61 12.16
C GLU A 83 5.06 22.36 12.36
N GLY A 84 5.89 23.22 11.81
CA GLY A 84 7.32 23.00 11.77
C GLY A 84 7.68 21.72 10.99
N THR A 85 8.14 20.70 11.68
CA THR A 85 8.48 19.38 11.11
C THR A 85 7.48 18.30 11.50
N THR A 86 6.35 18.66 12.11
CA THR A 86 5.32 17.71 12.55
C THR A 86 4.08 17.85 11.69
N LEU A 87 3.73 16.81 10.97
CA LEU A 87 2.43 16.69 10.31
C LEU A 87 1.39 16.21 11.33
N LYS A 88 0.41 17.03 11.61
CA LYS A 88 -0.73 16.71 12.47
C LYS A 88 -1.92 16.30 11.61
N VAL A 89 -2.41 15.08 11.84
CA VAL A 89 -3.55 14.52 11.12
C VAL A 89 -4.66 14.18 12.11
N PRO A 90 -5.66 15.07 12.26
CA PRO A 90 -6.81 14.81 13.12
C PRO A 90 -7.70 13.73 12.50
N VAL A 91 -7.91 12.61 13.18
CA VAL A 91 -8.77 11.51 12.77
C VAL A 91 -10.03 11.44 13.64
N SER A 92 -11.15 11.11 13.01
CA SER A 92 -12.46 11.09 13.68
C SER A 92 -12.75 9.79 14.44
N GLY A 93 -11.99 8.71 14.13
CA GLY A 93 -12.32 7.35 14.56
C GLY A 93 -13.31 6.63 13.63
N VAL A 94 -13.85 7.30 12.64
CA VAL A 94 -14.65 6.65 11.58
C VAL A 94 -13.73 5.82 10.71
N LYS A 95 -14.05 4.51 10.56
CA LYS A 95 -13.25 3.57 9.78
C LYS A 95 -13.14 4.00 8.32
N GLY A 96 -11.92 3.98 7.80
CA GLY A 96 -11.64 4.37 6.43
C GLY A 96 -10.18 4.67 6.18
N ASN A 97 -9.92 5.34 5.07
CA ASN A 97 -8.60 5.64 4.59
C ASN A 97 -8.50 7.09 4.11
N ALA A 98 -7.32 7.68 4.22
CA ALA A 98 -6.99 8.94 3.58
C ALA A 98 -5.55 8.92 3.08
N LEU A 99 -5.27 9.66 2.02
CA LEU A 99 -3.92 9.96 1.56
C LEU A 99 -3.65 11.43 1.81
N VAL A 100 -2.68 11.71 2.67
CA VAL A 100 -2.29 13.07 3.05
C VAL A 100 -0.89 13.33 2.53
N ALA A 101 -0.70 14.42 1.79
CA ALA A 101 0.60 14.83 1.27
C ALA A 101 1.13 16.06 2.01
N ILE A 102 2.45 16.14 2.12
CA ILE A 102 3.17 17.36 2.47
C ILE A 102 3.73 18.01 1.19
N ARG A 103 3.69 19.34 1.14
CA ARG A 103 4.04 20.12 -0.05
C ARG A 103 5.09 21.17 0.23
N ASP A 104 5.94 21.40 -0.75
CA ASP A 104 6.88 22.49 -0.76
C ASP A 104 6.21 23.86 -1.03
N ALA A 105 7.00 24.93 -1.04
CA ALA A 105 6.52 26.30 -1.28
C ALA A 105 5.93 26.51 -2.70
N SER A 106 6.25 25.64 -3.66
CA SER A 106 5.69 25.67 -5.01
C SER A 106 4.36 24.93 -5.12
N GLY A 107 3.95 24.22 -4.06
CA GLY A 107 2.77 23.36 -4.03
C GLY A 107 3.01 21.94 -4.57
N LYS A 108 4.24 21.56 -4.85
CA LYS A 108 4.61 20.21 -5.29
C LYS A 108 4.60 19.25 -4.09
N ASN A 109 4.07 18.06 -4.27
CA ASN A 109 4.12 17.04 -3.23
C ASN A 109 5.56 16.58 -3.00
N VAL A 110 6.02 16.66 -1.77
CA VAL A 110 7.33 16.20 -1.30
C VAL A 110 7.26 14.76 -0.84
N TRP A 111 6.20 14.42 -0.13
CA TRP A 111 5.90 13.08 0.34
C TRP A 111 4.41 12.91 0.63
N SER A 112 3.96 11.68 0.85
CA SER A 112 2.57 11.36 1.18
C SER A 112 2.51 10.19 2.14
N PHE A 113 1.44 10.17 2.93
CA PHE A 113 1.20 9.20 3.99
C PHE A 113 -0.21 8.63 3.86
N HIS A 114 -0.30 7.32 3.93
CA HIS A 114 -1.57 6.60 4.05
C HIS A 114 -2.03 6.64 5.51
N ILE A 115 -3.18 7.23 5.75
CA ILE A 115 -3.84 7.26 7.05
C ILE A 115 -4.93 6.19 7.03
N TRP A 116 -4.83 5.24 7.94
CA TRP A 116 -5.72 4.08 7.97
C TRP A 116 -6.40 3.95 9.32
N VAL A 117 -7.68 4.26 9.36
CA VAL A 117 -8.49 4.16 10.59
C VAL A 117 -9.20 2.81 10.60
N THR A 118 -8.70 1.91 11.40
CA THR A 118 -9.23 0.56 11.57
C THR A 118 -8.68 -0.10 12.83
N GLU A 119 -9.43 -1.06 13.35
CA GLU A 119 -8.90 -2.08 14.25
C GLU A 119 -8.25 -3.16 13.40
N ALA A 120 -7.11 -3.66 13.80
CA ALA A 120 -6.49 -4.81 13.17
C ALA A 120 -5.70 -5.60 14.19
N SER A 121 -5.69 -6.90 14.02
CA SER A 121 -4.99 -7.86 14.87
C SER A 121 -3.93 -8.59 14.08
N ASP A 122 -2.94 -9.10 14.76
CA ASP A 122 -1.97 -10.01 14.19
C ASP A 122 -2.46 -11.44 14.29
N LEU A 123 -2.30 -12.18 13.21
CA LEU A 123 -2.48 -13.61 13.18
C LEU A 123 -1.13 -14.30 13.09
N THR A 124 -0.99 -15.41 13.79
CA THR A 124 0.20 -16.25 13.72
C THR A 124 0.05 -17.23 12.56
N TYR A 125 1.04 -17.22 11.68
CA TYR A 125 1.12 -18.13 10.54
C TYR A 125 2.26 -19.10 10.77
N ILE A 126 2.06 -20.35 10.35
CA ILE A 126 3.08 -21.39 10.40
C ILE A 126 3.17 -22.04 9.02
N ASN A 127 4.36 -22.07 8.47
CA ASN A 127 4.65 -22.85 7.27
C ASN A 127 6.05 -23.44 7.30
N GLU A 128 6.30 -24.43 6.45
CA GLU A 128 7.56 -25.18 6.43
C GLU A 128 8.77 -24.32 6.06
N GLU A 129 8.59 -23.34 5.18
CA GLU A 129 9.66 -22.50 4.67
C GLU A 129 10.03 -21.33 5.56
N ARG A 130 9.02 -20.72 6.18
CA ARG A 130 9.17 -19.51 6.99
C ARG A 130 9.15 -19.76 8.49
N GLY A 131 8.72 -20.96 8.90
CA GLY A 131 8.46 -21.25 10.29
C GLY A 131 7.28 -20.44 10.81
N THR A 132 7.39 -19.93 12.04
CA THR A 132 6.33 -19.14 12.68
C THR A 132 6.57 -17.65 12.44
N PHE A 133 5.57 -16.95 11.94
CA PHE A 133 5.60 -15.49 11.69
C PHE A 133 4.23 -14.86 11.89
N LYS A 134 4.19 -13.53 11.95
CA LYS A 134 2.93 -12.77 12.11
C LYS A 134 2.62 -11.98 10.86
N MET A 135 1.34 -11.96 10.50
CA MET A 135 0.79 -11.05 9.48
C MET A 135 -0.43 -10.34 10.08
N MET A 136 -0.76 -9.19 9.52
CA MET A 136 -2.04 -8.55 9.82
C MET A 136 -3.20 -9.44 9.36
N ASP A 137 -4.31 -9.38 10.07
CA ASP A 137 -5.52 -10.15 9.77
C ASP A 137 -6.26 -9.70 8.50
N ARG A 138 -5.77 -8.66 7.83
CA ARG A 138 -6.42 -8.01 6.68
C ARG A 138 -5.45 -7.34 5.72
N ASN A 139 -5.93 -7.05 4.51
CA ASN A 139 -5.19 -6.28 3.53
C ASN A 139 -4.99 -4.82 3.98
N LEU A 140 -3.92 -4.18 3.49
CA LEU A 140 -3.72 -2.75 3.72
C LEU A 140 -4.94 -1.95 3.25
N GLY A 141 -5.41 -1.05 4.10
CA GLY A 141 -6.59 -0.24 3.82
C GLY A 141 -7.93 -0.93 4.05
N ALA A 142 -7.96 -2.23 4.37
CA ALA A 142 -9.20 -2.91 4.72
C ALA A 142 -9.71 -2.49 6.10
N THR A 143 -11.02 -2.27 6.20
CA THR A 143 -11.68 -1.87 7.44
C THR A 143 -12.59 -2.94 8.01
N SER A 144 -12.58 -4.12 7.39
CA SER A 144 -13.31 -5.31 7.79
C SER A 144 -12.52 -6.57 7.48
N VAL A 145 -12.87 -7.68 8.14
CA VAL A 145 -12.43 -9.05 7.82
C VAL A 145 -13.61 -9.98 7.59
N THR A 146 -14.81 -9.40 7.49
CA THR A 146 -16.05 -10.17 7.36
C THR A 146 -16.21 -10.63 5.92
N PRO A 147 -16.50 -11.92 5.67
CA PRO A 147 -16.85 -12.42 4.34
C PRO A 147 -18.00 -11.63 3.71
N LYS A 148 -17.92 -11.40 2.41
CA LYS A 148 -18.86 -10.60 1.60
C LYS A 148 -18.87 -9.09 1.89
N ASP A 149 -18.17 -8.63 2.88
CA ASP A 149 -18.05 -7.21 3.15
C ASP A 149 -17.02 -6.58 2.19
N GLN A 150 -17.48 -5.64 1.38
CA GLN A 150 -16.63 -4.88 0.45
C GLN A 150 -15.49 -4.12 1.16
N ASN A 151 -15.70 -3.78 2.43
CA ASN A 151 -14.70 -3.12 3.26
C ASN A 151 -13.49 -4.03 3.59
N ALA A 152 -13.57 -5.31 3.27
CA ALA A 152 -12.46 -6.26 3.40
C ALA A 152 -11.48 -6.22 2.22
N TYR A 153 -11.83 -5.64 1.08
CA TYR A 153 -10.93 -5.66 -0.10
C TYR A 153 -9.62 -4.89 0.11
N GLY A 154 -9.64 -3.82 0.91
CA GLY A 154 -8.49 -2.97 1.12
C GLY A 154 -8.26 -1.95 0.01
N ALA A 155 -7.12 -1.30 0.03
CA ALA A 155 -6.70 -0.33 -0.96
C ALA A 155 -5.95 -1.01 -2.12
N TRP A 156 -5.88 -0.30 -3.25
CA TRP A 156 -5.15 -0.77 -4.44
C TRP A 156 -3.73 -0.22 -4.47
N TYR A 157 -2.80 -1.02 -4.95
CA TYR A 157 -1.39 -0.62 -5.09
C TYR A 157 -0.87 -1.00 -6.47
N GLN A 158 -0.06 -0.13 -7.06
CA GLN A 158 0.86 -0.53 -8.12
C GLN A 158 2.16 -1.03 -7.46
N TRP A 159 2.65 -2.18 -7.91
CA TRP A 159 3.80 -2.80 -7.29
C TRP A 159 5.02 -1.86 -7.20
N GLY A 160 5.68 -1.83 -6.06
CA GLY A 160 6.82 -0.96 -5.81
C GLY A 160 6.47 0.45 -5.34
N ARG A 161 5.21 0.88 -5.44
CA ARG A 161 4.76 2.19 -4.96
C ARG A 161 4.33 2.15 -3.50
N LYS A 162 4.62 3.22 -2.79
CA LYS A 162 4.26 3.38 -1.38
C LYS A 162 2.81 3.85 -1.15
N ASP A 163 2.18 4.41 -2.16
CA ASP A 163 0.89 5.08 -2.04
C ASP A 163 -0.26 4.23 -2.54
N PRO A 164 -1.35 4.15 -1.76
CA PRO A 164 -2.57 3.46 -2.15
C PRO A 164 -3.43 4.30 -3.08
N PHE A 165 -4.26 3.58 -3.85
CA PHE A 165 -5.42 4.14 -4.53
C PHE A 165 -6.68 3.74 -3.77
N PRO A 166 -7.71 4.62 -3.72
CA PRO A 166 -8.96 4.30 -3.07
C PRO A 166 -9.64 3.12 -3.76
N ARG A 167 -10.29 2.25 -2.97
CA ARG A 167 -11.09 1.17 -3.52
C ARG A 167 -12.38 1.72 -4.14
N PRO A 168 -12.93 1.05 -5.16
CA PRO A 168 -14.28 1.36 -5.61
C PRO A 168 -15.30 0.97 -4.53
N LEU A 169 -16.38 1.74 -4.43
CA LEU A 169 -17.53 1.37 -3.60
C LEU A 169 -18.60 0.64 -4.40
N ASP A 170 -18.73 0.94 -5.69
CA ASP A 170 -19.63 0.22 -6.57
C ASP A 170 -18.94 -1.01 -7.15
N ILE A 171 -19.45 -2.17 -6.81
CA ILE A 171 -18.92 -3.44 -7.29
C ILE A 171 -19.73 -3.89 -8.49
N VAL A 172 -19.05 -4.03 -9.62
CA VAL A 172 -19.61 -4.70 -10.79
C VAL A 172 -18.71 -5.86 -11.15
N ARG A 173 -19.24 -7.06 -11.10
CA ARG A 173 -18.55 -8.28 -11.51
C ARG A 173 -18.02 -8.11 -12.94
N SER A 174 -16.72 -8.21 -13.16
CA SER A 174 -16.05 -8.21 -14.46
C SER A 174 -16.11 -6.92 -15.29
N SER A 175 -16.65 -5.81 -14.81
CA SER A 175 -16.76 -4.58 -15.60
C SER A 175 -15.99 -3.41 -14.98
N ALA A 176 -16.00 -2.29 -15.69
CA ALA A 176 -15.47 -1.03 -15.19
C ALA A 176 -16.31 -0.51 -14.04
N THR A 177 -15.65 0.06 -13.06
CA THR A 177 -16.32 0.75 -11.97
C THR A 177 -15.60 2.05 -11.65
N THR A 178 -16.33 3.01 -11.13
CA THR A 178 -15.76 4.26 -10.61
C THR A 178 -15.39 4.08 -9.15
N VAL A 179 -14.45 4.87 -8.71
CA VAL A 179 -14.07 4.95 -7.30
C VAL A 179 -14.95 6.02 -6.65
N ASP A 180 -15.64 5.65 -5.59
CA ASP A 180 -16.44 6.61 -4.85
C ASP A 180 -15.57 7.62 -4.10
N ASN A 181 -16.14 8.78 -3.78
CA ASN A 181 -15.48 9.95 -3.18
C ASN A 181 -14.40 10.60 -4.05
N LYS A 182 -13.77 9.88 -4.95
CA LYS A 182 -12.87 10.38 -5.94
C LYS A 182 -12.73 9.33 -7.05
N GLU A 183 -13.03 9.69 -8.26
CA GLU A 183 -12.61 8.91 -9.40
C GLU A 183 -11.08 8.83 -9.44
N LEU A 184 -10.54 7.73 -9.95
CA LEU A 184 -9.13 7.66 -10.34
C LEU A 184 -8.96 8.57 -11.56
N THR A 185 -9.03 9.87 -11.33
CA THR A 185 -9.08 10.88 -12.40
C THR A 185 -7.71 11.17 -12.95
N ALA A 186 -6.68 11.04 -12.11
CA ALA A 186 -5.32 11.25 -12.53
C ALA A 186 -4.74 9.94 -13.05
N ASN A 187 -4.75 9.79 -14.36
CA ASN A 187 -4.10 8.69 -15.05
C ASN A 187 -3.04 9.27 -15.98
N ALA A 188 -1.86 8.68 -15.96
CA ALA A 188 -0.78 9.02 -16.88
C ALA A 188 -0.32 7.77 -17.63
N THR A 189 0.15 7.94 -18.85
CA THR A 189 0.79 6.85 -19.61
C THR A 189 2.28 6.86 -19.31
N THR A 190 2.86 5.69 -19.10
CA THR A 190 4.29 5.58 -18.85
C THR A 190 5.14 6.22 -19.95
N SER A 191 6.16 6.95 -19.55
CA SER A 191 7.14 7.61 -20.40
C SER A 191 8.46 7.72 -19.61
N ALA A 192 9.53 8.21 -20.21
CA ALA A 192 10.79 8.41 -19.51
C ALA A 192 10.67 9.32 -18.27
N GLU A 193 9.75 10.27 -18.27
CA GLU A 193 9.47 11.14 -17.12
C GLU A 193 8.46 10.51 -16.15
N VAL A 194 7.33 10.06 -16.68
CA VAL A 194 6.18 9.57 -15.88
C VAL A 194 6.51 8.23 -15.20
N GLY A 195 7.27 7.36 -15.86
CA GLY A 195 7.63 6.04 -15.33
C GLY A 195 8.78 6.07 -14.31
N THR A 196 8.90 7.10 -13.50
CA THR A 196 9.98 7.24 -12.50
C THR A 196 9.45 7.24 -11.08
N VAL A 197 10.29 6.83 -10.12
CA VAL A 197 9.96 6.89 -8.69
C VAL A 197 9.70 8.34 -8.26
N SER A 198 10.49 9.28 -8.75
CA SER A 198 10.32 10.72 -8.47
C SER A 198 8.96 11.24 -8.91
N TYR A 199 8.50 10.81 -10.09
CA TYR A 199 7.16 11.16 -10.56
C TYR A 199 6.07 10.63 -9.62
N THR A 200 6.17 9.37 -9.17
CA THR A 200 5.18 8.78 -8.27
C THR A 200 5.13 9.46 -6.90
N ILE A 201 6.26 9.96 -6.39
CA ILE A 201 6.32 10.74 -5.15
C ILE A 201 5.60 12.08 -5.32
N SER A 202 5.84 12.76 -6.44
CA SER A 202 5.21 14.06 -6.74
C SER A 202 3.74 13.94 -7.10
N ASN A 203 3.32 12.77 -7.61
CA ASN A 203 1.98 12.48 -8.09
C ASN A 203 1.45 11.17 -7.47
N PRO A 204 1.32 11.12 -6.13
CA PRO A 204 1.05 9.86 -5.41
C PRO A 204 -0.34 9.29 -5.71
N ASP A 205 -1.31 10.13 -6.08
CA ASP A 205 -2.67 9.76 -6.45
C ASP A 205 -2.87 9.55 -7.96
N THR A 206 -1.82 9.66 -8.75
CA THR A 206 -1.85 9.41 -10.20
C THR A 206 -1.48 7.97 -10.51
N ARG A 207 -2.38 7.25 -11.14
CA ARG A 207 -2.14 5.90 -11.64
C ARG A 207 -1.39 5.95 -12.96
N ILE A 208 -0.37 5.12 -13.12
CA ILE A 208 0.42 5.08 -14.36
C ILE A 208 -0.01 3.86 -15.19
N PHE A 209 -0.57 4.12 -16.36
CA PHE A 209 -0.90 3.10 -17.33
C PHE A 209 0.34 2.64 -18.09
N SER A 210 0.47 1.34 -18.26
CA SER A 210 1.56 0.73 -18.99
C SER A 210 1.13 -0.61 -19.58
N THR A 211 1.82 -1.06 -20.59
CA THR A 211 1.61 -2.41 -21.15
C THR A 211 2.16 -3.51 -20.26
N ASN A 212 3.20 -3.23 -19.48
CA ASN A 212 3.86 -4.21 -18.62
C ASN A 212 4.08 -3.71 -17.20
N ASP A 213 4.94 -2.71 -17.03
CA ASP A 213 5.28 -2.11 -15.75
C ASP A 213 5.11 -0.60 -15.81
N TRP A 214 4.73 0.03 -14.70
CA TRP A 214 4.65 1.49 -14.62
C TRP A 214 6.03 2.15 -14.70
N HIS A 215 7.09 1.44 -14.24
CA HIS A 215 8.47 1.91 -14.28
C HIS A 215 9.02 1.78 -15.69
N ASN A 216 9.44 2.88 -16.29
CA ASN A 216 9.69 2.93 -17.72
C ASN A 216 11.07 2.43 -18.15
N GLU A 217 12.13 2.74 -17.40
CA GLU A 217 13.48 2.53 -17.91
C GLU A 217 14.04 1.16 -17.56
N TRP A 218 13.99 0.81 -16.32
CA TRP A 218 14.35 -0.52 -15.84
C TRP A 218 13.91 -0.66 -14.40
N ARG A 219 13.57 -1.83 -14.07
CA ARG A 219 12.92 -2.14 -12.83
C ARG A 219 13.82 -1.95 -11.63
N ASN A 220 13.40 -1.14 -10.68
CA ASN A 220 14.02 -1.09 -9.37
C ASN A 220 13.46 -2.23 -8.49
N ASN A 221 14.13 -3.36 -8.51
CA ASN A 221 13.71 -4.55 -7.78
C ASN A 221 13.77 -4.38 -6.25
N GLY A 222 14.45 -3.35 -5.75
CA GLY A 222 14.57 -3.08 -4.31
C GLY A 222 13.45 -2.24 -3.70
N LEU A 223 12.46 -1.77 -4.46
CA LEU A 223 11.45 -0.82 -3.95
C LEU A 223 10.70 -1.35 -2.73
N TRP A 224 10.31 -2.61 -2.69
CA TRP A 224 9.69 -3.23 -1.53
C TRP A 224 10.61 -4.17 -0.74
N GLY A 225 11.92 -3.95 -0.86
CA GLY A 225 12.93 -4.56 0.00
C GLY A 225 13.39 -5.96 -0.35
N ASN A 226 12.97 -6.50 -1.48
CA ASN A 226 13.41 -7.81 -1.95
C ASN A 226 14.10 -7.67 -3.29
N SER A 227 15.40 -7.33 -3.27
CA SER A 227 16.17 -7.08 -4.47
C SER A 227 16.69 -8.34 -5.16
N ASP A 228 16.84 -9.44 -4.43
CA ASP A 228 17.40 -10.70 -4.92
C ASP A 228 16.35 -11.77 -5.25
N GLY A 229 15.10 -11.48 -4.96
CA GLY A 229 13.98 -12.39 -5.23
C GLY A 229 13.85 -13.55 -4.25
N LEU A 230 14.65 -13.65 -3.20
CA LEU A 230 14.80 -14.92 -2.53
C LEU A 230 14.39 -15.03 -1.08
N THR A 231 14.67 -14.11 -0.17
CA THR A 231 14.57 -14.65 1.20
C THR A 231 14.23 -13.75 2.35
N LYS A 232 14.48 -12.48 2.30
CA LYS A 232 14.11 -11.60 3.42
C LYS A 232 13.80 -10.21 2.94
N ASN A 233 12.58 -9.80 3.26
CA ASN A 233 12.22 -8.41 3.11
C ASN A 233 12.96 -7.56 4.12
N VAL A 234 13.65 -6.59 3.59
CA VAL A 234 14.12 -5.45 4.38
C VAL A 234 13.19 -4.30 4.03
N LYS A 235 12.41 -3.83 5.02
CA LYS A 235 11.51 -2.71 4.82
C LYS A 235 12.27 -1.51 4.26
N THR A 236 11.88 -1.07 3.08
CA THR A 236 12.43 0.15 2.47
C THR A 236 11.54 1.36 2.79
N VAL A 237 12.01 2.54 2.44
CA VAL A 237 11.23 3.77 2.53
C VAL A 237 10.03 3.79 1.56
N TYR A 238 9.99 2.91 0.58
CA TYR A 238 8.88 2.76 -0.37
C TYR A 238 7.91 1.65 -0.01
N ASP A 239 8.19 0.88 1.04
CA ASP A 239 7.27 -0.14 1.52
C ASP A 239 5.99 0.53 2.07
N PRO A 240 4.79 0.11 1.61
CA PRO A 240 3.53 0.76 1.96
C PRO A 240 3.00 0.40 3.34
N CYS A 241 3.60 -0.58 4.02
CA CYS A 241 3.08 -1.10 5.28
C CYS A 241 3.31 -0.16 6.46
N PRO A 242 2.52 -0.28 7.53
CA PRO A 242 2.77 0.38 8.79
C PRO A 242 4.12 0.03 9.40
N GLU A 243 4.53 0.78 10.41
CA GLU A 243 5.73 0.49 11.20
C GLU A 243 5.66 -0.94 11.78
N GLY A 244 6.77 -1.64 11.74
CA GLY A 244 6.88 -3.04 12.19
C GLY A 244 6.41 -4.09 11.18
N TYR A 245 5.85 -3.66 10.04
CA TYR A 245 5.40 -4.55 8.97
C TYR A 245 6.09 -4.23 7.65
N CYS A 246 6.17 -5.23 6.78
CA CYS A 246 6.59 -5.08 5.39
C CYS A 246 5.70 -5.93 4.47
N VAL A 247 5.75 -5.64 3.17
CA VAL A 247 5.06 -6.47 2.18
C VAL A 247 5.64 -7.88 2.24
N PRO A 248 4.82 -8.95 2.37
CA PRO A 248 5.30 -10.31 2.49
C PRO A 248 5.98 -10.77 1.20
N ASP A 249 6.99 -11.61 1.32
CA ASP A 249 7.49 -12.35 0.17
C ASP A 249 6.59 -13.54 -0.17
N GLN A 250 6.80 -14.13 -1.36
CA GLN A 250 5.97 -15.23 -1.86
C GLN A 250 5.96 -16.45 -0.91
N ASN A 251 7.04 -16.71 -0.18
CA ASN A 251 7.14 -17.88 0.69
C ASN A 251 6.22 -17.77 1.92
N CYS A 252 5.77 -16.57 2.25
CA CYS A 252 4.79 -16.38 3.33
C CYS A 252 3.43 -17.05 3.05
N TYR A 253 3.10 -17.28 1.80
CA TYR A 253 1.84 -17.91 1.38
C TYR A 253 1.98 -19.41 1.09
N GLN A 254 3.16 -19.97 1.18
CA GLN A 254 3.35 -21.41 0.98
C GLN A 254 2.65 -22.20 2.09
N GLY A 255 2.06 -23.32 1.70
CA GLY A 255 1.29 -24.13 2.64
C GLY A 255 -0.16 -23.68 2.85
N PHE A 256 -0.59 -22.56 2.28
CA PHE A 256 -1.99 -22.16 2.34
C PHE A 256 -2.85 -23.18 1.62
N THR A 257 -3.91 -23.62 2.28
CA THR A 257 -4.87 -24.56 1.72
C THR A 257 -6.28 -24.00 1.87
N PHE A 258 -7.14 -24.32 0.90
CA PHE A 258 -8.55 -23.95 0.99
C PHE A 258 -9.23 -24.74 2.12
N THR A 259 -10.08 -24.07 2.88
CA THR A 259 -11.06 -24.74 3.75
C THR A 259 -12.16 -25.39 2.91
N SER A 260 -12.55 -24.75 1.82
CA SER A 260 -13.48 -25.28 0.81
C SER A 260 -13.26 -24.59 -0.53
N LYS A 261 -13.28 -25.35 -1.63
CA LYS A 261 -13.14 -24.82 -2.99
C LYS A 261 -14.32 -23.95 -3.45
N THR A 262 -15.48 -24.07 -2.80
CA THR A 262 -16.70 -23.33 -3.17
C THR A 262 -16.86 -22.01 -2.41
N GLU A 263 -15.97 -21.68 -1.50
CA GLU A 263 -16.08 -20.48 -0.65
C GLU A 263 -15.96 -19.19 -1.41
N CYS A 264 -15.19 -19.16 -2.49
CA CYS A 264 -14.97 -17.94 -3.27
C CYS A 264 -16.28 -17.34 -3.79
N ASP A 265 -17.16 -18.18 -4.34
CA ASP A 265 -18.46 -17.74 -4.85
C ASP A 265 -19.44 -17.37 -3.74
N ASN A 266 -19.35 -18.04 -2.61
CA ASN A 266 -20.27 -17.86 -1.50
C ASN A 266 -19.87 -16.70 -0.59
N ASN A 267 -18.58 -16.40 -0.46
CA ASN A 267 -18.04 -15.46 0.52
C ASN A 267 -17.27 -14.29 -0.08
N TYR A 268 -17.16 -14.23 -1.42
CA TYR A 268 -16.33 -13.25 -2.14
C TYR A 268 -14.88 -13.22 -1.65
N GLY A 269 -14.37 -14.42 -1.34
CA GLY A 269 -13.04 -14.64 -0.81
C GLY A 269 -12.87 -16.05 -0.26
N HIS A 270 -11.68 -16.37 0.20
CA HIS A 270 -11.37 -17.65 0.82
C HIS A 270 -10.97 -17.51 2.29
N LEU A 271 -11.36 -18.50 3.07
CA LEU A 271 -10.77 -18.78 4.35
C LEU A 271 -9.61 -19.76 4.15
N PHE A 272 -8.40 -19.30 4.29
CA PHE A 272 -7.21 -20.16 4.24
C PHE A 272 -6.86 -20.67 5.62
N VAL A 273 -6.50 -21.94 5.71
CA VAL A 273 -5.87 -22.50 6.91
C VAL A 273 -4.43 -21.94 6.98
N ILE A 274 -4.12 -21.31 8.09
CA ILE A 274 -2.83 -20.63 8.31
C ILE A 274 -2.01 -21.24 9.46
N ASP A 275 -2.68 -21.95 10.35
CA ASP A 275 -2.08 -22.64 11.48
C ASP A 275 -3.00 -23.81 11.89
N GLY A 276 -2.85 -24.97 11.27
CA GLY A 276 -3.57 -26.19 11.58
C GLY A 276 -5.09 -26.08 11.73
N SER A 277 -5.55 -25.24 12.63
CA SER A 277 -6.95 -24.96 12.91
C SER A 277 -7.37 -23.50 12.72
N GLN A 278 -6.42 -22.58 12.70
CA GLN A 278 -6.70 -21.14 12.52
C GLN A 278 -6.89 -20.80 11.04
N THR A 279 -7.86 -19.98 10.76
CA THR A 279 -8.12 -19.50 9.39
C THR A 279 -7.98 -17.98 9.29
N SER A 280 -7.63 -17.51 8.10
CA SER A 280 -7.62 -16.10 7.74
C SER A 280 -8.42 -15.86 6.47
N TYR A 281 -9.21 -14.78 6.44
CA TYR A 281 -10.03 -14.42 5.30
C TYR A 281 -9.26 -13.56 4.30
N PHE A 282 -9.22 -14.03 3.06
CA PHE A 282 -8.62 -13.35 1.93
C PHE A 282 -9.69 -13.02 0.88
N PRO A 283 -10.05 -11.75 0.70
CA PRO A 283 -11.13 -11.35 -0.19
C PRO A 283 -10.72 -11.41 -1.66
N THR A 284 -11.66 -11.74 -2.54
CA THR A 284 -11.48 -11.70 -4.00
C THR A 284 -11.72 -10.29 -4.54
N GLY A 285 -10.82 -9.37 -4.23
CA GLY A 285 -10.92 -7.96 -4.64
C GLY A 285 -10.78 -7.72 -6.15
N GLY A 286 -10.34 -8.70 -6.94
CA GLY A 286 -10.01 -8.50 -8.36
C GLY A 286 -8.73 -7.70 -8.55
N TYR A 287 -8.61 -7.01 -9.70
CA TYR A 287 -7.47 -6.13 -10.00
C TYR A 287 -7.89 -4.90 -10.82
N LEU A 288 -7.12 -3.84 -10.71
CA LEU A 288 -7.21 -2.69 -11.63
C LEU A 288 -6.49 -3.04 -12.94
N ASP A 289 -7.21 -2.93 -14.06
CA ASP A 289 -6.64 -3.19 -15.38
C ASP A 289 -5.47 -2.25 -15.70
N LYS A 290 -4.40 -2.78 -16.26
CA LYS A 290 -3.16 -2.03 -16.51
C LYS A 290 -3.28 -0.93 -17.56
N GLY A 291 -4.22 -1.06 -18.47
CA GLY A 291 -4.43 -0.14 -19.61
C GLY A 291 -5.76 0.60 -19.57
N ALA A 292 -6.58 0.39 -18.55
CA ALA A 292 -7.88 1.02 -18.45
C ALA A 292 -8.24 1.35 -17.01
N ASN A 293 -9.13 2.32 -16.80
CA ASN A 293 -9.67 2.62 -15.48
C ASN A 293 -10.83 1.67 -15.16
N LYS A 294 -10.50 0.37 -15.10
CA LYS A 294 -11.45 -0.71 -14.90
C LYS A 294 -10.98 -1.65 -13.82
N ILE A 295 -11.93 -2.17 -13.06
CA ILE A 295 -11.72 -3.27 -12.14
C ILE A 295 -12.24 -4.54 -12.78
N ALA A 296 -11.40 -5.56 -12.80
CA ALA A 296 -11.72 -6.86 -13.36
C ALA A 296 -11.73 -7.94 -12.29
N TYR A 297 -12.61 -8.90 -12.45
CA TYR A 297 -12.73 -10.12 -11.63
C TYR A 297 -12.96 -9.91 -10.14
N GLN A 298 -13.51 -8.76 -9.75
CA GLN A 298 -13.96 -8.56 -8.38
C GLN A 298 -15.02 -9.61 -8.01
N GLU A 299 -14.98 -10.11 -6.77
CA GLU A 299 -15.76 -11.23 -6.26
C GLU A 299 -15.41 -12.63 -6.84
N TYR A 300 -14.49 -12.71 -7.83
CA TYR A 300 -14.08 -13.96 -8.45
C TYR A 300 -12.62 -14.34 -8.19
N ARG A 301 -11.72 -13.35 -8.12
CA ARG A 301 -10.27 -13.58 -8.03
C ARG A 301 -9.64 -12.70 -6.99
N GLY A 302 -8.75 -13.29 -6.21
CA GLY A 302 -7.88 -12.56 -5.30
C GLY A 302 -6.47 -12.45 -5.84
N TYR A 303 -5.85 -11.30 -5.60
CA TYR A 303 -4.48 -11.00 -5.98
C TYR A 303 -3.81 -10.25 -4.84
N GLN A 304 -2.82 -10.84 -4.25
CA GLN A 304 -2.02 -10.22 -3.20
C GLN A 304 -0.60 -10.03 -3.72
N TRP A 305 -0.16 -8.80 -3.82
CA TRP A 305 1.20 -8.52 -4.18
C TRP A 305 2.18 -9.15 -3.17
N THR A 306 3.29 -9.66 -3.68
CA THR A 306 4.45 -10.00 -2.88
C THR A 306 5.55 -8.97 -3.10
N SER A 307 6.55 -8.96 -2.24
CA SER A 307 7.73 -8.10 -2.43
C SER A 307 8.67 -8.61 -3.51
N ASN A 308 8.48 -9.84 -3.98
CA ASN A 308 9.35 -10.46 -4.98
C ASN A 308 9.20 -9.81 -6.34
N PRO A 309 10.31 -9.32 -6.93
CA PRO A 309 10.34 -8.88 -8.32
C PRO A 309 10.30 -10.09 -9.25
N GLY A 310 9.61 -9.97 -10.36
CA GLY A 310 9.70 -10.92 -11.48
C GLY A 310 10.59 -10.35 -12.59
N THR A 311 10.81 -11.08 -13.64
CA THR A 311 11.65 -10.66 -14.79
C THR A 311 10.98 -9.57 -15.64
N THR A 312 9.67 -9.57 -15.73
CA THR A 312 8.86 -8.64 -16.53
C THR A 312 7.67 -8.05 -15.78
N GLY A 313 7.54 -8.33 -14.51
CA GLY A 313 6.42 -7.92 -13.65
C GLY A 313 6.81 -8.13 -12.19
N ALA A 314 5.88 -8.45 -11.33
CA ALA A 314 6.11 -8.81 -9.94
C ALA A 314 5.32 -10.07 -9.60
N TYR A 315 5.80 -10.80 -8.63
CA TYR A 315 5.06 -11.97 -8.15
C TYR A 315 3.88 -11.54 -7.29
N TYR A 316 2.81 -12.33 -7.39
CA TYR A 316 1.62 -12.18 -6.56
C TYR A 316 1.06 -13.54 -6.17
N PHE A 317 0.42 -13.60 -5.05
CA PHE A 317 -0.39 -14.71 -4.62
C PHE A 317 -1.78 -14.59 -5.27
N TYR A 318 -2.14 -15.60 -6.06
CA TYR A 318 -3.40 -15.66 -6.80
C TYR A 318 -4.27 -16.81 -6.30
N TYR A 319 -5.55 -16.53 -6.18
CA TYR A 319 -6.55 -17.54 -5.83
C TYR A 319 -7.91 -17.25 -6.46
N ASN A 320 -8.62 -18.32 -6.78
CA ASN A 320 -10.02 -18.34 -7.20
C ASN A 320 -10.67 -19.67 -6.76
N ASN A 321 -11.89 -19.95 -7.18
CA ASN A 321 -12.60 -21.20 -6.83
C ASN A 321 -11.85 -22.50 -7.11
N ALA A 322 -10.98 -22.51 -8.10
CA ALA A 322 -10.35 -23.75 -8.60
C ALA A 322 -8.86 -23.81 -8.33
N ASN A 323 -8.18 -22.65 -8.27
CA ASN A 323 -6.75 -22.54 -8.35
C ASN A 323 -6.17 -21.67 -7.23
N LEU A 324 -5.00 -22.07 -6.78
CA LEU A 324 -4.14 -21.34 -5.89
C LEU A 324 -2.74 -21.37 -6.50
N ASN A 325 -2.21 -20.22 -6.87
CA ASN A 325 -0.94 -20.11 -7.57
C ASN A 325 -0.09 -18.94 -7.06
N PHE A 326 1.21 -19.11 -7.19
CA PHE A 326 2.22 -18.06 -7.01
C PHE A 326 2.81 -17.75 -8.39
N THR A 327 2.47 -16.62 -8.98
CA THR A 327 2.91 -16.20 -10.31
C THR A 327 3.50 -14.80 -10.28
#